data_48aa833128b5cc15e70c905e61a830b5
#
_entry.id   48aa833128b5cc15e70c905e61a830b5
#
_cell.length_a   1.000
_cell.length_b   1.000
_cell.length_c   1.000
_cell.angle_alpha   90.00
_cell.angle_beta   90.00
_cell.angle_gamma   90.00
#
_symmetry.space_group_name_H-M   'P 1'
#
loop_
_entity.id
_entity.type
_entity.pdbx_description
1 polymer ?
#
loop_
_entity_poly.entity_id
_entity_poly.type
_entity_poly.pdbx_seq_one_letter_code
_entity_poly.pdbx_strand_id
1 'polypeptide(L)'
;MNMGNSYFININGIFHTAIVWLLILAGAVEAIWGLLQVYGYEPSNHSLYALTGSFYNPGPYSGYLAMCLPMAFHEWLKGKGVWKHLALVAMVLMGVVLPSGMSRSAWLAGLVASVYVWAMHHREKLYSYRKILWVGGFLLVMLGIGAYYWKKDSADGRLLIWKVATQAVMEHPCTGVGWEQVAGAYGDAQERYFASDMATAQEEHVAGAPEYVFNEYLQVALAWGVPALCGILLVVISCFCLGHRGRVYGVCGGLLSLSVFAFSSYPFQFMEFVVAFLALLVACVMTCRKAWVQGLALLVGIGVGVYLYEKRPKQRVRILFEQAHSLHKAGEWEDSTELLKELMKKSSDAMILNIIGKNYQALGRYEEAEEWFIRSTHRLPNRIYPYYLLAKLYAECPDNFSKEKLEWAARMVLEKEAKVESTAIRQMRKEVKKLLNEKHGYYGGQRNNKCSTYGITE
;
A
#
# COMPACT_ATOMS: atom_id res chain seq x y z
N MET A 1 -44.81 32.86 -5.17
CA MET A 1 -44.08 31.65 -5.62
C MET A 1 -42.59 31.65 -5.17
N ASN A 2 -42.24 32.22 -4.01
CA ASN A 2 -40.85 32.42 -3.56
C ASN A 2 -40.49 31.78 -2.20
N MET A 3 -41.44 31.11 -1.52
CA MET A 3 -41.14 30.50 -0.22
C MET A 3 -40.42 29.15 -0.34
N GLY A 4 -40.62 28.37 -1.38
CA GLY A 4 -39.97 27.07 -1.58
C GLY A 4 -38.45 27.15 -1.77
N ASN A 5 -37.98 28.18 -2.49
CA ASN A 5 -36.52 28.35 -2.74
C ASN A 5 -35.75 28.78 -1.48
N SER A 6 -36.36 29.52 -0.56
CA SER A 6 -35.72 29.96 0.70
C SER A 6 -35.50 28.79 1.69
N TYR A 7 -36.47 27.86 1.78
CA TYR A 7 -36.36 26.67 2.64
C TYR A 7 -35.31 25.67 2.13
N PHE A 8 -35.25 25.43 0.81
CA PHE A 8 -34.25 24.53 0.21
C PHE A 8 -32.82 25.07 0.36
N ILE A 9 -32.61 26.36 0.22
CA ILE A 9 -31.28 26.99 0.42
C ILE A 9 -30.83 26.85 1.88
N ASN A 10 -31.76 26.93 2.84
CA ASN A 10 -31.44 26.80 4.28
C ASN A 10 -31.10 25.36 4.66
N ILE A 11 -31.83 24.36 4.17
CA ILE A 11 -31.57 22.93 4.44
C ILE A 11 -30.21 22.51 3.88
N ASN A 12 -29.86 22.91 2.66
CA ASN A 12 -28.57 22.57 2.04
C ASN A 12 -27.38 23.19 2.78
N GLY A 13 -27.53 24.42 3.28
CA GLY A 13 -26.53 25.09 4.11
C GLY A 13 -26.30 24.37 5.44
N ILE A 14 -27.37 23.90 6.09
CA ILE A 14 -27.32 23.15 7.33
C ILE A 14 -26.61 21.80 7.10
N PHE A 15 -27.00 21.08 6.04
CA PHE A 15 -26.43 19.78 5.72
C PHE A 15 -24.92 19.84 5.38
N HIS A 16 -24.54 20.82 4.57
CA HIS A 16 -23.13 21.09 4.27
C HIS A 16 -22.34 21.40 5.55
N THR A 17 -22.87 22.29 6.42
CA THR A 17 -22.21 22.65 7.67
C THR A 17 -22.08 21.44 8.60
N ALA A 18 -23.12 20.60 8.67
CA ALA A 18 -23.09 19.37 9.46
C ALA A 18 -21.98 18.40 9.00
N ILE A 19 -21.84 18.16 7.68
CA ILE A 19 -20.77 17.31 7.13
C ILE A 19 -19.40 17.85 7.52
N VAL A 20 -19.18 19.16 7.33
CA VAL A 20 -17.87 19.78 7.64
C VAL A 20 -17.53 19.63 9.12
N TRP A 21 -18.49 19.93 10.02
CA TRP A 21 -18.23 19.83 11.46
C TRP A 21 -18.11 18.38 11.95
N LEU A 22 -18.82 17.41 11.34
CA LEU A 22 -18.64 16.00 11.65
C LEU A 22 -17.24 15.53 11.28
N LEU A 23 -16.69 15.93 10.12
CA LEU A 23 -15.33 15.59 9.72
C LEU A 23 -14.27 16.29 10.59
N ILE A 24 -14.47 17.56 10.96
CA ILE A 24 -13.58 18.28 11.90
C ILE A 24 -13.59 17.60 13.27
N LEU A 25 -14.77 17.23 13.77
CA LEU A 25 -14.91 16.54 15.04
C LEU A 25 -14.25 15.17 15.03
N ALA A 26 -14.46 14.38 13.97
CA ALA A 26 -13.79 13.10 13.78
C ALA A 26 -12.26 13.24 13.79
N GLY A 27 -11.71 14.22 13.07
CA GLY A 27 -10.28 14.51 13.09
C GLY A 27 -9.78 14.97 14.47
N ALA A 28 -10.56 15.75 15.22
CA ALA A 28 -10.20 16.17 16.57
C ALA A 28 -10.23 14.99 17.56
N VAL A 29 -11.23 14.11 17.48
CA VAL A 29 -11.32 12.88 18.29
C VAL A 29 -10.13 11.97 18.01
N GLU A 30 -9.79 11.74 16.75
CA GLU A 30 -8.59 10.98 16.36
C GLU A 30 -7.31 11.62 16.90
N ALA A 31 -7.19 12.96 16.84
CA ALA A 31 -6.04 13.65 17.40
C ALA A 31 -5.92 13.46 18.92
N ILE A 32 -7.03 13.55 19.66
CA ILE A 32 -7.06 13.29 21.11
C ILE A 32 -6.68 11.82 21.38
N TRP A 33 -7.27 10.88 20.66
CA TRP A 33 -6.94 9.45 20.80
C TRP A 33 -5.46 9.18 20.56
N GLY A 34 -4.91 9.76 19.50
CA GLY A 34 -3.47 9.65 19.22
C GLY A 34 -2.59 10.25 20.32
N LEU A 35 -2.97 11.39 20.93
CA LEU A 35 -2.27 11.93 22.10
C LEU A 35 -2.30 10.97 23.28
N LEU A 36 -3.46 10.39 23.58
CA LEU A 36 -3.59 9.40 24.66
C LEU A 36 -2.67 8.18 24.43
N GLN A 37 -2.55 7.72 23.17
CA GLN A 37 -1.63 6.64 22.80
C GLN A 37 -0.15 7.05 22.97
N VAL A 38 0.25 8.24 22.52
CA VAL A 38 1.62 8.75 22.66
C VAL A 38 2.05 8.88 24.10
N TYR A 39 1.12 9.29 24.98
CA TYR A 39 1.38 9.42 26.43
C TYR A 39 1.16 8.10 27.20
N GLY A 40 0.77 7.01 26.53
CA GLY A 40 0.62 5.69 27.15
C GLY A 40 -0.67 5.50 27.96
N TYR A 41 -1.66 6.40 27.83
CA TYR A 41 -2.98 6.25 28.49
C TYR A 41 -3.86 5.25 27.74
N GLU A 42 -3.68 5.10 26.43
CA GLU A 42 -4.41 4.14 25.59
C GLU A 42 -3.42 3.25 24.81
N PRO A 43 -3.73 1.95 24.64
CA PRO A 43 -2.89 1.06 23.86
C PRO A 43 -2.98 1.38 22.37
N SER A 44 -1.85 1.21 21.68
CA SER A 44 -1.83 1.25 20.21
C SER A 44 -2.41 -0.04 19.61
N ASN A 45 -3.03 0.06 18.44
CA ASN A 45 -3.51 -1.09 17.68
C ASN A 45 -2.39 -1.88 16.99
N HIS A 46 -1.13 -1.47 17.13
CA HIS A 46 0.02 -2.10 16.47
C HIS A 46 1.21 -2.26 17.41
N SER A 47 1.83 -3.45 17.41
CA SER A 47 2.93 -3.78 18.33
C SER A 47 4.22 -2.95 18.15
N LEU A 48 4.45 -2.41 16.95
CA LEU A 48 5.67 -1.65 16.62
C LEU A 48 5.47 -0.12 16.63
N TYR A 49 4.24 0.37 16.64
CA TYR A 49 3.95 1.80 16.55
C TYR A 49 3.14 2.26 17.75
N ALA A 50 3.63 3.24 18.47
CA ALA A 50 2.93 3.80 19.62
C ALA A 50 1.69 4.62 19.22
N LEU A 51 1.68 5.20 18.00
CA LEU A 51 0.63 6.09 17.51
C LEU A 51 -0.07 5.48 16.29
N THR A 52 -1.35 5.19 16.42
CA THR A 52 -2.18 4.66 15.32
C THR A 52 -3.59 5.25 15.29
N GLY A 53 -4.06 5.90 16.35
CA GLY A 53 -5.46 6.28 16.51
C GLY A 53 -6.36 5.04 16.43
N SER A 54 -7.50 5.15 15.75
CA SER A 54 -8.37 4.03 15.41
C SER A 54 -7.83 3.15 14.30
N PHE A 55 -6.84 3.63 13.56
CA PHE A 55 -6.20 2.91 12.45
C PHE A 55 -5.17 1.89 12.94
N TYR A 56 -4.68 1.05 12.02
CA TYR A 56 -3.68 0.03 12.29
C TYR A 56 -2.24 0.50 12.01
N ASN A 57 -2.10 1.70 11.42
CA ASN A 57 -0.81 2.22 10.95
C ASN A 57 -0.77 3.74 11.07
N PRO A 58 0.35 4.34 11.53
CA PRO A 58 0.49 5.78 11.65
C PRO A 58 0.37 6.55 10.33
N GLY A 59 0.63 5.91 9.18
CA GLY A 59 0.48 6.53 7.86
C GLY A 59 -0.95 6.96 7.56
N PRO A 60 -1.91 6.02 7.47
CA PRO A 60 -3.34 6.35 7.32
C PRO A 60 -3.87 7.28 8.41
N TYR A 61 -3.55 7.04 9.66
CA TYR A 61 -3.91 7.94 10.77
C TYR A 61 -3.53 9.39 10.47
N SER A 62 -2.26 9.64 10.12
CA SER A 62 -1.77 10.98 9.78
C SER A 62 -2.46 11.54 8.52
N GLY A 63 -2.75 10.69 7.53
CA GLY A 63 -3.47 11.08 6.32
C GLY A 63 -4.89 11.55 6.62
N TYR A 64 -5.57 10.92 7.58
CA TYR A 64 -6.91 11.33 8.01
C TYR A 64 -6.90 12.70 8.69
N LEU A 65 -5.96 12.92 9.60
CA LEU A 65 -5.77 14.24 10.22
C LEU A 65 -5.43 15.32 9.18
N ALA A 66 -4.54 15.01 8.23
CA ALA A 66 -4.15 15.92 7.16
C ALA A 66 -5.33 16.30 6.25
N MET A 67 -6.29 15.40 6.04
CA MET A 67 -7.52 15.67 5.29
C MET A 67 -8.48 16.58 6.07
N CYS A 68 -8.60 16.40 7.39
CA CYS A 68 -9.51 17.19 8.23
C CYS A 68 -8.95 18.59 8.55
N LEU A 69 -7.64 18.74 8.61
CA LEU A 69 -6.95 19.98 8.99
C LEU A 69 -7.35 21.22 8.16
N PRO A 70 -7.38 21.18 6.81
CA PRO A 70 -7.74 22.35 5.99
C PRO A 70 -9.19 22.77 6.16
N MET A 71 -10.10 21.87 6.57
CA MET A 71 -11.48 22.22 6.91
C MET A 71 -11.54 23.01 8.21
N ALA A 72 -10.85 22.55 9.25
CA ALA A 72 -10.74 23.28 10.52
C ALA A 72 -10.08 24.64 10.31
N PHE A 73 -9.03 24.70 9.50
CA PHE A 73 -8.36 25.96 9.13
C PHE A 73 -9.31 26.94 8.40
N HIS A 74 -10.11 26.47 7.47
CA HIS A 74 -11.11 27.28 6.78
C HIS A 74 -12.16 27.83 7.74
N GLU A 75 -12.71 26.98 8.63
CA GLU A 75 -13.72 27.41 9.60
C GLU A 75 -13.15 28.38 10.64
N TRP A 76 -11.88 28.27 11.00
CA TRP A 76 -11.18 29.26 11.82
C TRP A 76 -11.05 30.61 11.12
N LEU A 77 -10.65 30.62 9.83
CA LEU A 77 -10.46 31.87 9.06
C LEU A 77 -11.77 32.63 8.85
N LYS A 78 -12.88 31.94 8.61
CA LYS A 78 -14.17 32.55 8.31
C LYS A 78 -15.08 32.69 9.52
N GLY A 79 -14.85 31.90 10.58
CA GLY A 79 -15.74 31.73 11.73
C GLY A 79 -15.79 32.94 12.65
N LYS A 80 -16.85 33.00 13.44
CA LYS A 80 -17.07 34.00 14.50
C LYS A 80 -17.50 33.30 15.79
N GLY A 81 -17.27 33.96 16.92
CA GLY A 81 -17.69 33.46 18.24
C GLY A 81 -17.11 32.10 18.59
N VAL A 82 -17.90 31.26 19.25
CA VAL A 82 -17.48 29.94 19.76
C VAL A 82 -16.99 28.99 18.67
N TRP A 83 -17.64 28.99 17.53
CA TRP A 83 -17.28 28.12 16.41
C TRP A 83 -15.86 28.36 15.87
N LYS A 84 -15.42 29.64 15.88
CA LYS A 84 -14.03 29.97 15.54
C LYS A 84 -13.02 29.37 16.52
N HIS A 85 -13.32 29.42 17.80
CA HIS A 85 -12.44 28.86 18.84
C HIS A 85 -12.42 27.33 18.80
N LEU A 86 -13.55 26.67 18.57
CA LEU A 86 -13.63 25.22 18.38
C LEU A 86 -12.82 24.77 17.17
N ALA A 87 -12.93 25.46 16.05
CA ALA A 87 -12.12 25.18 14.86
C ALA A 87 -10.61 25.38 15.11
N LEU A 88 -10.22 26.41 15.88
CA LEU A 88 -8.84 26.64 16.29
C LEU A 88 -8.31 25.50 17.15
N VAL A 89 -9.07 25.07 18.15
CA VAL A 89 -8.70 23.96 19.04
C VAL A 89 -8.52 22.69 18.24
N ALA A 90 -9.47 22.33 17.38
CA ALA A 90 -9.36 21.16 16.51
C ALA A 90 -8.13 21.23 15.58
N MET A 91 -7.88 22.39 14.97
CA MET A 91 -6.72 22.63 14.11
C MET A 91 -5.40 22.46 14.87
N VAL A 92 -5.29 23.00 16.09
CA VAL A 92 -4.08 22.90 16.92
C VAL A 92 -3.87 21.46 17.36
N LEU A 93 -4.90 20.76 17.82
CA LEU A 93 -4.81 19.34 18.21
C LEU A 93 -4.29 18.48 17.03
N MET A 94 -4.90 18.58 15.86
CA MET A 94 -4.47 17.86 14.69
C MET A 94 -3.05 18.25 14.27
N GLY A 95 -2.71 19.54 14.29
CA GLY A 95 -1.41 20.07 13.89
C GLY A 95 -0.26 19.62 14.81
N VAL A 96 -0.51 19.50 16.11
CA VAL A 96 0.49 19.04 17.10
C VAL A 96 0.78 17.54 16.95
N VAL A 97 -0.25 16.74 16.68
CA VAL A 97 -0.11 15.27 16.58
C VAL A 97 0.41 14.82 15.22
N LEU A 98 0.10 15.55 14.15
CA LEU A 98 0.45 15.17 12.77
C LEU A 98 1.95 14.85 12.57
N PRO A 99 2.93 15.58 13.14
CA PRO A 99 4.35 15.25 13.05
C PRO A 99 4.71 13.90 13.68
N SER A 100 4.07 13.54 14.80
CA SER A 100 4.36 12.30 15.54
C SER A 100 4.05 11.02 14.74
N GLY A 101 3.15 11.10 13.76
CA GLY A 101 2.83 9.98 12.86
C GLY A 101 3.90 9.72 11.79
N MET A 102 4.96 10.54 11.67
CA MET A 102 6.12 10.37 10.79
C MET A 102 5.76 10.07 9.32
N SER A 103 4.59 10.53 8.86
CA SER A 103 4.06 10.33 7.51
C SER A 103 4.34 11.55 6.63
N ARG A 104 5.41 11.48 5.83
CA ARG A 104 5.83 12.56 4.91
C ARG A 104 4.72 12.94 3.92
N SER A 105 4.01 11.95 3.39
CA SER A 105 2.89 12.17 2.46
C SER A 105 1.72 12.92 3.11
N ALA A 106 1.42 12.62 4.38
CA ALA A 106 0.39 13.32 5.13
C ALA A 106 0.77 14.78 5.42
N TRP A 107 2.04 15.03 5.79
CA TRP A 107 2.52 16.39 6.02
C TRP A 107 2.42 17.24 4.75
N LEU A 108 2.88 16.69 3.61
CA LEU A 108 2.77 17.37 2.32
C LEU A 108 1.32 17.64 1.94
N ALA A 109 0.45 16.65 2.11
CA ALA A 109 -0.98 16.76 1.79
C ALA A 109 -1.68 17.85 2.61
N GLY A 110 -1.49 17.83 3.94
CA GLY A 110 -2.06 18.83 4.85
C GLY A 110 -1.54 20.24 4.57
N LEU A 111 -0.23 20.37 4.27
CA LEU A 111 0.38 21.65 3.97
C LEU A 111 -0.12 22.23 2.64
N VAL A 112 -0.09 21.45 1.55
CA VAL A 112 -0.58 21.89 0.22
C VAL A 112 -2.04 22.33 0.31
N ALA A 113 -2.87 21.55 0.99
CA ALA A 113 -4.29 21.87 1.16
C ALA A 113 -4.51 23.10 2.04
N SER A 114 -3.73 23.28 3.09
CA SER A 114 -3.81 24.48 3.94
C SER A 114 -3.35 25.74 3.22
N VAL A 115 -2.29 25.63 2.41
CA VAL A 115 -1.85 26.74 1.53
C VAL A 115 -2.92 27.10 0.51
N TYR A 116 -3.60 26.10 -0.09
CA TYR A 116 -4.73 26.34 -0.97
C TYR A 116 -5.85 27.12 -0.27
N VAL A 117 -6.28 26.68 0.92
CA VAL A 117 -7.33 27.36 1.70
C VAL A 117 -6.91 28.79 2.04
N TRP A 118 -5.67 28.99 2.48
CA TRP A 118 -5.13 30.31 2.79
C TRP A 118 -5.12 31.23 1.54
N ALA A 119 -4.65 30.70 0.41
CA ALA A 119 -4.58 31.43 -0.85
C ALA A 119 -5.97 31.89 -1.33
N MET A 120 -6.98 31.03 -1.19
CA MET A 120 -8.35 31.35 -1.58
C MET A 120 -8.99 32.40 -0.65
N HIS A 121 -8.62 32.41 0.62
CA HIS A 121 -9.07 33.43 1.58
C HIS A 121 -8.44 34.80 1.31
N HIS A 122 -7.19 34.82 0.85
CA HIS A 122 -6.41 36.04 0.61
C HIS A 122 -6.18 36.33 -0.87
N ARG A 123 -7.07 35.82 -1.76
CA ARG A 123 -6.89 35.85 -3.23
C ARG A 123 -6.63 37.26 -3.78
N GLU A 124 -7.21 38.31 -3.17
CA GLU A 124 -7.03 39.70 -3.60
C GLU A 124 -5.63 40.23 -3.33
N LYS A 125 -4.95 39.66 -2.33
CA LYS A 125 -3.58 40.03 -1.94
C LYS A 125 -2.51 39.07 -2.48
N LEU A 126 -2.92 38.04 -3.24
CA LEU A 126 -2.01 36.97 -3.68
C LEU A 126 -0.82 37.51 -4.49
N TYR A 127 -1.05 38.51 -5.31
CA TYR A 127 0.01 39.15 -6.09
C TYR A 127 1.07 39.82 -5.18
N SER A 128 0.64 40.41 -4.08
CA SER A 128 1.54 40.99 -3.08
C SER A 128 2.41 39.92 -2.38
N TYR A 129 1.89 38.70 -2.22
CA TYR A 129 2.57 37.58 -1.57
C TYR A 129 3.38 36.68 -2.51
N ARG A 130 3.44 37.00 -3.83
CA ARG A 130 4.10 36.14 -4.84
C ARG A 130 5.53 35.73 -4.48
N LYS A 131 6.34 36.65 -3.90
CA LYS A 131 7.71 36.35 -3.48
C LYS A 131 7.74 35.31 -2.35
N ILE A 132 6.86 35.43 -1.36
CA ILE A 132 6.72 34.48 -0.24
C ILE A 132 6.27 33.12 -0.76
N LEU A 133 5.34 33.07 -1.74
CA LEU A 133 4.90 31.82 -2.36
C LEU A 133 6.02 31.14 -3.13
N TRP A 134 6.87 31.88 -3.86
CA TRP A 134 8.04 31.31 -4.54
C TRP A 134 9.07 30.77 -3.55
N VAL A 135 9.39 31.53 -2.50
CA VAL A 135 10.30 31.07 -1.44
C VAL A 135 9.73 29.86 -0.71
N GLY A 136 8.44 29.89 -0.36
CA GLY A 136 7.75 28.75 0.26
C GLY A 136 7.74 27.50 -0.63
N GLY A 137 7.49 27.65 -1.94
CA GLY A 137 7.58 26.58 -2.91
C GLY A 137 8.98 25.99 -3.02
N PHE A 138 10.01 26.84 -3.07
CA PHE A 138 11.40 26.40 -3.07
C PHE A 138 11.75 25.62 -1.79
N LEU A 139 11.37 26.14 -0.60
CA LEU A 139 11.60 25.45 0.66
C LEU A 139 10.88 24.10 0.71
N LEU A 140 9.66 23.99 0.16
CA LEU A 140 8.93 22.72 0.05
C LEU A 140 9.67 21.70 -0.81
N VAL A 141 10.24 22.12 -1.93
CA VAL A 141 11.07 21.23 -2.78
C VAL A 141 12.30 20.76 -2.02
N MET A 142 13.00 21.66 -1.33
CA MET A 142 14.18 21.32 -0.52
C MET A 142 13.84 20.37 0.63
N LEU A 143 12.71 20.58 1.32
CA LEU A 143 12.21 19.67 2.35
C LEU A 143 11.83 18.30 1.76
N GLY A 144 11.25 18.27 0.57
CA GLY A 144 10.93 17.03 -0.16
C GLY A 144 12.19 16.21 -0.47
N ILE A 145 13.24 16.88 -0.97
CA ILE A 145 14.54 16.26 -1.24
C ILE A 145 15.16 15.74 0.07
N GLY A 146 15.19 16.52 1.13
CA GLY A 146 15.70 16.11 2.43
C GLY A 146 14.92 14.91 3.01
N ALA A 147 13.60 14.93 2.87
CA ALA A 147 12.73 13.84 3.30
C ALA A 147 12.94 12.55 2.48
N TYR A 148 13.31 12.65 1.19
CA TYR A 148 13.69 11.50 0.37
C TYR A 148 14.94 10.82 0.94
N TYR A 149 16.02 11.57 1.16
CA TYR A 149 17.27 11.00 1.66
C TYR A 149 17.16 10.46 3.09
N TRP A 150 16.31 11.03 3.94
CA TRP A 150 16.14 10.58 5.32
C TRP A 150 15.57 9.14 5.44
N LYS A 151 14.72 8.69 4.50
CA LYS A 151 14.17 7.31 4.43
C LYS A 151 14.27 6.79 3.01
N LYS A 152 15.49 6.73 2.47
CA LYS A 152 15.77 6.40 1.08
C LYS A 152 15.17 5.04 0.69
N ASP A 153 15.43 3.98 1.45
CA ASP A 153 14.94 2.63 1.11
C ASP A 153 13.40 2.55 1.04
N SER A 154 12.72 3.29 1.92
CA SER A 154 11.25 3.38 1.85
C SER A 154 10.75 4.14 0.62
N ALA A 155 11.51 5.10 0.11
CA ALA A 155 11.17 5.82 -1.10
C ALA A 155 11.48 4.97 -2.35
N ASP A 156 12.66 4.37 -2.41
CA ASP A 156 13.09 3.47 -3.49
C ASP A 156 12.15 2.26 -3.60
N GLY A 157 11.73 1.70 -2.46
CA GLY A 157 10.75 0.61 -2.42
C GLY A 157 9.39 1.01 -3.04
N ARG A 158 8.91 2.24 -2.81
CA ARG A 158 7.69 2.74 -3.45
C ARG A 158 7.89 2.97 -4.95
N LEU A 159 9.03 3.50 -5.37
CA LEU A 159 9.34 3.68 -6.78
C LEU A 159 9.38 2.35 -7.52
N LEU A 160 9.98 1.31 -6.92
CA LEU A 160 9.93 -0.04 -7.45
C LEU A 160 8.50 -0.57 -7.55
N ILE A 161 7.69 -0.40 -6.49
CA ILE A 161 6.28 -0.82 -6.51
C ILE A 161 5.53 -0.13 -7.64
N TRP A 162 5.70 1.17 -7.84
CA TRP A 162 5.04 1.91 -8.91
C TRP A 162 5.51 1.47 -10.31
N LYS A 163 6.81 1.22 -10.47
CA LYS A 163 7.40 0.69 -11.72
C LYS A 163 6.77 -0.65 -12.11
N VAL A 164 6.74 -1.59 -11.19
CA VAL A 164 6.17 -2.93 -11.40
C VAL A 164 4.65 -2.86 -11.60
N ALA A 165 3.93 -2.06 -10.78
CA ALA A 165 2.49 -1.89 -10.94
C ALA A 165 2.13 -1.25 -12.29
N THR A 166 2.93 -0.32 -12.80
CA THR A 166 2.72 0.26 -14.14
C THR A 166 2.85 -0.81 -15.22
N GLN A 167 3.81 -1.74 -15.11
CA GLN A 167 3.92 -2.87 -16.04
C GLN A 167 2.67 -3.75 -15.98
N ALA A 168 2.18 -4.07 -14.77
CA ALA A 168 0.95 -4.84 -14.59
C ALA A 168 -0.30 -4.12 -15.19
N VAL A 169 -0.39 -2.78 -15.07
CA VAL A 169 -1.45 -1.98 -15.73
C VAL A 169 -1.37 -2.09 -17.24
N MET A 170 -0.15 -2.07 -17.82
CA MET A 170 0.03 -2.17 -19.27
C MET A 170 -0.42 -3.52 -19.85
N GLU A 171 -0.46 -4.58 -19.05
CA GLU A 171 -0.97 -5.90 -19.46
C GLU A 171 -2.51 -5.92 -19.53
N HIS A 172 -3.19 -5.12 -18.68
CA HIS A 172 -4.65 -5.06 -18.59
C HIS A 172 -5.18 -3.61 -18.58
N PRO A 173 -4.86 -2.77 -19.59
CA PRO A 173 -5.06 -1.33 -19.51
C PRO A 173 -6.54 -0.90 -19.54
N CYS A 174 -7.42 -1.68 -20.17
CA CYS A 174 -8.82 -1.29 -20.38
C CYS A 174 -9.75 -1.78 -19.27
N THR A 175 -9.58 -3.00 -18.79
CA THR A 175 -10.51 -3.66 -17.85
C THR A 175 -9.94 -3.81 -16.45
N GLY A 176 -8.61 -3.77 -16.31
CA GLY A 176 -7.92 -4.15 -15.08
C GLY A 176 -8.06 -5.63 -14.76
N VAL A 177 -7.63 -6.01 -13.58
CA VAL A 177 -7.62 -7.41 -13.08
C VAL A 177 -8.69 -7.70 -12.03
N GLY A 178 -9.41 -6.69 -11.57
CA GLY A 178 -10.34 -6.77 -10.43
C GLY A 178 -9.65 -6.42 -9.10
N TRP A 179 -10.41 -5.78 -8.20
CA TRP A 179 -9.88 -5.23 -6.93
C TRP A 179 -9.21 -6.28 -6.04
N GLU A 180 -9.78 -7.49 -5.97
CA GLU A 180 -9.24 -8.57 -5.13
C GLU A 180 -7.95 -9.20 -5.70
N GLN A 181 -7.68 -9.02 -6.99
CA GLN A 181 -6.55 -9.64 -7.69
C GLN A 181 -5.34 -8.70 -7.86
N VAL A 182 -5.43 -7.46 -7.41
CA VAL A 182 -4.36 -6.47 -7.57
C VAL A 182 -3.03 -6.95 -6.97
N ALA A 183 -3.05 -7.50 -5.75
CA ALA A 183 -1.83 -7.99 -5.10
C ALA A 183 -1.21 -9.19 -5.82
N GLY A 184 -2.04 -10.11 -6.34
CA GLY A 184 -1.57 -11.25 -7.15
C GLY A 184 -0.94 -10.78 -8.46
N ALA A 185 -1.65 -9.94 -9.23
CA ALA A 185 -1.16 -9.40 -10.49
C ALA A 185 0.16 -8.60 -10.31
N TYR A 186 0.24 -7.79 -9.23
CA TYR A 186 1.49 -7.14 -8.85
C TYR A 186 2.61 -8.18 -8.61
N GLY A 187 2.33 -9.22 -7.83
CA GLY A 187 3.30 -10.27 -7.54
C GLY A 187 3.80 -10.96 -8.81
N ASP A 188 2.90 -11.31 -9.75
CA ASP A 188 3.27 -11.94 -11.02
C ASP A 188 4.09 -10.99 -11.92
N ALA A 189 3.78 -9.68 -11.93
CA ALA A 189 4.57 -8.69 -12.63
C ALA A 189 5.96 -8.51 -12.00
N GLN A 190 6.06 -8.51 -10.66
CA GLN A 190 7.34 -8.45 -9.93
C GLN A 190 8.20 -9.68 -10.23
N GLU A 191 7.62 -10.87 -10.27
CA GLU A 191 8.30 -12.12 -10.64
C GLU A 191 8.91 -12.02 -12.05
N ARG A 192 8.14 -11.57 -13.04
CA ARG A 192 8.65 -11.37 -14.41
C ARG A 192 9.71 -10.27 -14.47
N TYR A 193 9.55 -9.19 -13.72
CA TYR A 193 10.52 -8.11 -13.68
C TYR A 193 11.90 -8.61 -13.17
N PHE A 194 11.94 -9.34 -12.08
CA PHE A 194 13.19 -9.87 -11.54
C PHE A 194 13.74 -11.09 -12.33
N ALA A 195 12.89 -11.80 -13.06
CA ALA A 195 13.34 -12.86 -13.99
C ALA A 195 13.99 -12.31 -15.27
N SER A 196 13.82 -11.03 -15.60
CA SER A 196 14.36 -10.41 -16.83
C SER A 196 15.80 -9.90 -16.69
N ASP A 197 16.45 -10.06 -15.56
CA ASP A 197 17.81 -9.55 -15.24
C ASP A 197 18.02 -8.03 -15.44
N MET A 198 16.93 -7.27 -15.58
CA MET A 198 16.97 -5.80 -15.72
C MET A 198 17.00 -5.05 -14.39
N ALA A 199 16.85 -5.76 -13.28
CA ALA A 199 16.76 -5.17 -11.97
C ALA A 199 18.14 -4.75 -11.44
N THR A 200 18.18 -3.65 -10.72
CA THR A 200 19.39 -3.20 -10.02
C THR A 200 19.50 -3.89 -8.65
N ALA A 201 20.71 -3.98 -8.10
CA ALA A 201 20.93 -4.52 -6.75
C ALA A 201 20.14 -3.76 -5.67
N GLN A 202 19.95 -2.43 -5.83
CA GLN A 202 19.13 -1.63 -4.92
C GLN A 202 17.64 -2.02 -5.03
N GLU A 203 17.11 -2.28 -6.22
CA GLU A 203 15.73 -2.73 -6.41
C GLU A 203 15.51 -4.12 -5.80
N GLU A 204 16.48 -5.04 -5.96
CA GLU A 204 16.43 -6.32 -5.25
C GLU A 204 16.41 -6.14 -3.72
N HIS A 205 17.27 -5.28 -3.19
CA HIS A 205 17.36 -5.03 -1.75
C HIS A 205 16.04 -4.50 -1.17
N VAL A 206 15.38 -3.53 -1.86
CA VAL A 206 14.13 -2.92 -1.38
C VAL A 206 12.87 -3.70 -1.75
N ALA A 207 12.99 -4.75 -2.57
CA ALA A 207 11.86 -5.56 -2.98
C ALA A 207 11.02 -6.05 -1.79
N GLY A 208 9.71 -6.02 -1.94
CA GLY A 208 8.75 -6.42 -0.93
C GLY A 208 7.56 -7.15 -1.53
N ALA A 209 6.72 -7.70 -0.67
CA ALA A 209 5.43 -8.29 -1.04
C ALA A 209 4.29 -7.39 -0.55
N PRO A 210 4.01 -6.27 -1.23
CA PRO A 210 3.00 -5.33 -0.80
C PRO A 210 1.60 -5.88 -1.05
N GLU A 211 0.69 -5.64 -0.11
CA GLU A 211 -0.76 -5.87 -0.30
C GLU A 211 -1.40 -4.78 -1.17
N TYR A 212 -0.77 -3.59 -1.24
CA TYR A 212 -1.27 -2.39 -1.92
C TYR A 212 -0.16 -1.71 -2.70
N VAL A 213 -0.52 -1.04 -3.79
CA VAL A 213 0.43 -0.36 -4.68
C VAL A 213 1.03 0.92 -4.07
N PHE A 214 0.55 1.39 -2.91
CA PHE A 214 0.95 2.67 -2.29
C PHE A 214 0.77 3.88 -3.22
N ASN A 215 -0.18 3.79 -4.15
CA ASN A 215 -0.64 4.84 -5.04
C ASN A 215 -2.03 4.46 -5.51
N GLU A 216 -3.05 5.16 -5.03
CA GLU A 216 -4.44 4.82 -5.33
C GLU A 216 -4.80 4.99 -6.82
N TYR A 217 -4.12 5.86 -7.53
CA TYR A 217 -4.33 6.03 -8.97
C TYR A 217 -3.87 4.78 -9.74
N LEU A 218 -2.69 4.26 -9.41
CA LEU A 218 -2.20 3.00 -9.98
C LEU A 218 -3.03 1.80 -9.48
N GLN A 219 -3.45 1.80 -8.22
CA GLN A 219 -4.32 0.77 -7.64
C GLN A 219 -5.64 0.68 -8.41
N VAL A 220 -6.28 1.80 -8.69
CA VAL A 220 -7.54 1.89 -9.46
C VAL A 220 -7.31 1.50 -10.92
N ALA A 221 -6.23 1.97 -11.54
CA ALA A 221 -5.89 1.62 -12.92
C ALA A 221 -5.64 0.12 -13.07
N LEU A 222 -4.94 -0.51 -12.12
CA LEU A 222 -4.69 -1.95 -12.12
C LEU A 222 -5.97 -2.75 -11.82
N ALA A 223 -6.83 -2.25 -10.91
CA ALA A 223 -8.06 -2.95 -10.54
C ALA A 223 -9.15 -2.87 -11.62
N TRP A 224 -9.37 -1.69 -12.21
CA TRP A 224 -10.53 -1.42 -13.07
C TRP A 224 -10.18 -0.83 -14.44
N GLY A 225 -8.90 -0.71 -14.75
CA GLY A 225 -8.38 -0.14 -15.99
C GLY A 225 -8.27 1.38 -15.98
N VAL A 226 -7.52 1.90 -16.95
CA VAL A 226 -7.28 3.34 -17.15
C VAL A 226 -8.59 4.11 -17.44
N PRO A 227 -9.56 3.57 -18.22
CA PRO A 227 -10.82 4.28 -18.43
C PRO A 227 -11.60 4.56 -17.13
N ALA A 228 -11.62 3.60 -16.19
CA ALA A 228 -12.26 3.79 -14.89
C ALA A 228 -11.53 4.84 -14.04
N LEU A 229 -10.19 4.84 -14.05
CA LEU A 229 -9.40 5.91 -13.41
C LEU A 229 -9.75 7.28 -14.00
N CYS A 230 -9.79 7.41 -15.32
CA CYS A 230 -10.17 8.68 -15.98
C CYS A 230 -11.56 9.13 -15.57
N GLY A 231 -12.52 8.21 -15.50
CA GLY A 231 -13.90 8.51 -15.05
C GLY A 231 -13.95 9.02 -13.62
N ILE A 232 -13.24 8.36 -12.69
CA ILE A 232 -13.16 8.78 -11.29
C ILE A 232 -12.48 10.16 -11.17
N LEU A 233 -11.39 10.40 -11.90
CA LEU A 233 -10.71 11.70 -11.91
C LEU A 233 -11.63 12.81 -12.43
N LEU A 234 -12.38 12.56 -13.49
CA LEU A 234 -13.36 13.53 -14.00
C LEU A 234 -14.42 13.88 -12.95
N VAL A 235 -14.93 12.90 -12.21
CA VAL A 235 -15.89 13.15 -11.12
C VAL A 235 -15.26 13.98 -10.02
N VAL A 236 -14.06 13.61 -9.55
CA VAL A 236 -13.34 14.34 -8.48
C VAL A 236 -13.06 15.79 -8.90
N ILE A 237 -12.54 16.01 -10.12
CA ILE A 237 -12.25 17.34 -10.65
C ILE A 237 -13.53 18.15 -10.78
N SER A 238 -14.61 17.55 -11.29
CA SER A 238 -15.91 18.22 -11.42
C SER A 238 -16.48 18.66 -10.07
N CYS A 239 -16.44 17.77 -9.06
CA CYS A 239 -16.85 18.09 -7.70
C CYS A 239 -15.99 19.19 -7.10
N PHE A 240 -14.66 19.11 -7.27
CA PHE A 240 -13.74 20.17 -6.82
C PHE A 240 -14.07 21.52 -7.46
N CYS A 241 -14.30 21.56 -8.77
CA CYS A 241 -14.67 22.78 -9.50
C CYS A 241 -16.01 23.35 -9.00
N LEU A 242 -17.00 22.50 -8.72
CA LEU A 242 -18.28 22.91 -8.14
C LEU A 242 -18.07 23.53 -6.75
N GLY A 243 -17.37 22.85 -5.86
CA GLY A 243 -17.05 23.32 -4.53
C GLY A 243 -16.23 24.62 -4.54
N HIS A 244 -15.26 24.74 -5.45
CA HIS A 244 -14.46 25.95 -5.63
C HIS A 244 -15.33 27.14 -6.06
N ARG A 245 -16.22 26.96 -7.05
CA ARG A 245 -17.20 27.98 -7.48
C ARG A 245 -18.18 28.33 -6.37
N GLY A 246 -18.58 27.34 -5.57
CA GLY A 246 -19.43 27.52 -4.39
C GLY A 246 -18.72 28.15 -3.19
N ARG A 247 -17.41 28.42 -3.30
CA ARG A 247 -16.55 29.00 -2.24
C ARG A 247 -16.46 28.18 -0.97
N VAL A 248 -16.65 26.84 -1.06
CA VAL A 248 -16.50 25.89 0.07
C VAL A 248 -15.04 25.44 0.15
N TYR A 249 -14.13 26.39 0.32
CA TYR A 249 -12.69 26.14 0.21
C TYR A 249 -12.15 25.15 1.22
N GLY A 250 -12.78 25.00 2.40
CA GLY A 250 -12.39 23.99 3.40
C GLY A 250 -12.60 22.56 2.88
N VAL A 251 -13.78 22.30 2.27
CA VAL A 251 -14.12 21.00 1.65
C VAL A 251 -13.19 20.69 0.47
N CYS A 252 -12.97 21.70 -0.39
CA CYS A 252 -12.01 21.59 -1.49
C CYS A 252 -10.59 21.30 -0.97
N GLY A 253 -10.19 21.91 0.15
CA GLY A 253 -8.93 21.64 0.83
C GLY A 253 -8.85 20.20 1.33
N GLY A 254 -9.90 19.69 1.97
CA GLY A 254 -9.97 18.28 2.40
C GLY A 254 -9.86 17.32 1.22
N LEU A 255 -10.58 17.57 0.13
CA LEU A 255 -10.51 16.76 -1.10
C LEU A 255 -9.12 16.83 -1.76
N LEU A 256 -8.48 18.00 -1.80
CA LEU A 256 -7.12 18.19 -2.30
C LEU A 256 -6.11 17.45 -1.44
N SER A 257 -6.22 17.56 -0.10
CA SER A 257 -5.36 16.83 0.84
C SER A 257 -5.45 15.32 0.61
N LEU A 258 -6.66 14.78 0.54
CA LEU A 258 -6.87 13.37 0.27
C LEU A 258 -6.28 12.94 -1.08
N SER A 259 -6.46 13.75 -2.14
CA SER A 259 -5.88 13.47 -3.47
C SER A 259 -4.36 13.44 -3.45
N VAL A 260 -3.71 14.39 -2.78
CA VAL A 260 -2.24 14.41 -2.61
C VAL A 260 -1.77 13.22 -1.78
N PHE A 261 -2.45 12.89 -0.69
CA PHE A 261 -2.13 11.75 0.16
C PHE A 261 -2.27 10.41 -0.60
N ALA A 262 -3.32 10.26 -1.39
CA ALA A 262 -3.60 9.08 -2.21
C ALA A 262 -2.52 8.80 -3.27
N PHE A 263 -1.75 9.81 -3.69
CA PHE A 263 -0.65 9.64 -4.64
C PHE A 263 0.50 8.78 -4.11
N SER A 264 0.71 8.74 -2.79
CA SER A 264 1.81 7.96 -2.20
C SER A 264 1.39 7.14 -0.98
N SER A 265 0.10 6.80 -0.89
CA SER A 265 -0.50 6.01 0.19
C SER A 265 -1.67 5.17 -0.32
N TYR A 266 -2.42 4.55 0.61
CA TYR A 266 -3.53 3.63 0.33
C TYR A 266 -4.77 3.93 1.19
N PRO A 267 -5.31 5.18 1.16
CA PRO A 267 -6.42 5.59 2.03
C PRO A 267 -7.69 4.78 1.80
N PHE A 268 -8.03 4.41 0.57
CA PHE A 268 -9.31 3.74 0.25
C PHE A 268 -9.39 2.26 0.70
N GLN A 269 -8.35 1.76 1.35
CA GLN A 269 -8.41 0.50 2.10
C GLN A 269 -9.14 0.63 3.44
N PHE A 270 -9.38 1.86 3.92
CA PHE A 270 -10.04 2.18 5.19
C PHE A 270 -11.40 2.81 4.93
N MET A 271 -12.45 2.28 5.57
CA MET A 271 -13.83 2.77 5.39
C MET A 271 -13.99 4.22 5.87
N GLU A 272 -13.21 4.63 6.85
CA GLU A 272 -13.17 5.99 7.38
C GLU A 272 -12.84 7.00 6.26
N PHE A 273 -11.88 6.67 5.41
CA PHE A 273 -11.53 7.49 4.24
C PHE A 273 -12.56 7.39 3.13
N VAL A 274 -13.14 6.22 2.88
CA VAL A 274 -14.19 6.05 1.87
C VAL A 274 -15.40 6.90 2.23
N VAL A 275 -15.86 6.83 3.48
CA VAL A 275 -16.98 7.63 3.99
C VAL A 275 -16.66 9.12 3.93
N ALA A 276 -15.46 9.52 4.37
CA ALA A 276 -15.03 10.91 4.32
C ALA A 276 -14.93 11.43 2.87
N PHE A 277 -14.39 10.64 1.94
CA PHE A 277 -14.31 10.99 0.52
C PHE A 277 -15.69 11.22 -0.10
N LEU A 278 -16.63 10.28 0.11
CA LEU A 278 -18.00 10.42 -0.37
C LEU A 278 -18.68 11.65 0.25
N ALA A 279 -18.49 11.90 1.55
CA ALA A 279 -19.00 13.07 2.24
C ALA A 279 -18.43 14.38 1.64
N LEU A 280 -17.14 14.44 1.32
CA LEU A 280 -16.51 15.59 0.66
C LEU A 280 -17.06 15.82 -0.75
N LEU A 281 -17.26 14.76 -1.55
CA LEU A 281 -17.87 14.87 -2.87
C LEU A 281 -19.32 15.40 -2.78
N VAL A 282 -20.12 14.83 -1.88
CA VAL A 282 -21.49 15.27 -1.63
C VAL A 282 -21.50 16.74 -1.19
N ALA A 283 -20.63 17.14 -0.25
CA ALA A 283 -20.54 18.53 0.21
C ALA A 283 -20.19 19.50 -0.94
N CYS A 284 -19.35 19.10 -1.89
CA CYS A 284 -19.09 19.90 -3.10
C CYS A 284 -20.35 20.00 -3.99
N VAL A 285 -21.07 18.90 -4.21
CA VAL A 285 -22.28 18.87 -5.04
C VAL A 285 -23.43 19.65 -4.41
N MET A 286 -23.52 19.73 -3.08
CA MET A 286 -24.53 20.53 -2.38
C MET A 286 -24.46 22.03 -2.70
N THR A 287 -23.34 22.50 -3.26
CA THR A 287 -23.24 23.87 -3.79
C THR A 287 -23.99 24.07 -5.13
N CYS A 288 -24.36 23.00 -5.81
CA CYS A 288 -25.16 23.06 -7.04
C CYS A 288 -26.57 23.48 -6.74
N ARG A 289 -27.14 24.35 -7.58
CA ARG A 289 -28.52 24.86 -7.39
C ARG A 289 -29.63 23.86 -7.78
N LYS A 290 -29.27 22.74 -8.44
CA LYS A 290 -30.25 21.75 -8.93
C LYS A 290 -30.49 20.69 -7.89
N ALA A 291 -31.62 20.70 -7.21
CA ALA A 291 -31.98 19.78 -6.13
C ALA A 291 -31.91 18.28 -6.55
N TRP A 292 -32.31 17.95 -7.78
CA TRP A 292 -32.23 16.56 -8.27
C TRP A 292 -30.78 16.05 -8.36
N VAL A 293 -29.80 16.91 -8.70
CA VAL A 293 -28.37 16.56 -8.74
C VAL A 293 -27.86 16.25 -7.33
N GLN A 294 -28.29 17.03 -6.34
CA GLN A 294 -27.92 16.82 -4.93
C GLN A 294 -28.51 15.51 -4.40
N GLY A 295 -29.79 15.23 -4.67
CA GLY A 295 -30.45 14.00 -4.28
C GLY A 295 -29.81 12.76 -4.92
N LEU A 296 -29.50 12.84 -6.22
CA LEU A 296 -28.79 11.77 -6.92
C LEU A 296 -27.39 11.52 -6.33
N ALA A 297 -26.61 12.57 -6.05
CA ALA A 297 -25.27 12.44 -5.47
C ALA A 297 -25.33 11.78 -4.08
N LEU A 298 -26.32 12.12 -3.26
CA LEU A 298 -26.52 11.49 -1.96
C LEU A 298 -26.85 10.01 -2.09
N LEU A 299 -27.80 9.66 -2.96
CA LEU A 299 -28.20 8.26 -3.20
C LEU A 299 -27.03 7.41 -3.74
N VAL A 300 -26.28 7.94 -4.71
CA VAL A 300 -25.09 7.27 -5.26
C VAL A 300 -24.02 7.12 -4.18
N GLY A 301 -23.77 8.16 -3.39
CA GLY A 301 -22.80 8.12 -2.30
C GLY A 301 -23.13 7.04 -1.27
N ILE A 302 -24.38 6.96 -0.82
CA ILE A 302 -24.84 5.91 0.10
C ILE A 302 -24.73 4.53 -0.55
N GLY A 303 -25.21 4.37 -1.78
CA GLY A 303 -25.16 3.09 -2.50
C GLY A 303 -23.73 2.56 -2.68
N VAL A 304 -22.80 3.42 -3.09
CA VAL A 304 -21.37 3.07 -3.21
C VAL A 304 -20.79 2.74 -1.84
N GLY A 305 -21.10 3.51 -0.79
CA GLY A 305 -20.62 3.25 0.57
C GLY A 305 -21.07 1.88 1.08
N VAL A 306 -22.34 1.52 0.90
CA VAL A 306 -22.90 0.20 1.29
C VAL A 306 -22.23 -0.92 0.48
N TYR A 307 -22.12 -0.77 -0.83
CA TYR A 307 -21.48 -1.75 -1.71
C TYR A 307 -20.02 -2.04 -1.29
N LEU A 308 -19.23 -1.00 -1.01
CA LEU A 308 -17.84 -1.16 -0.59
C LEU A 308 -17.73 -1.75 0.83
N TYR A 309 -18.70 -1.47 1.69
CA TYR A 309 -18.77 -2.08 3.03
C TYR A 309 -19.00 -3.61 2.95
N GLU A 310 -19.90 -4.06 2.08
CA GLU A 310 -20.20 -5.47 1.91
C GLU A 310 -19.07 -6.27 1.25
N LYS A 311 -18.28 -5.64 0.39
CA LYS A 311 -17.19 -6.26 -0.40
C LYS A 311 -15.83 -6.33 0.31
N ARG A 312 -15.76 -6.29 1.64
CA ARG A 312 -14.49 -6.32 2.39
C ARG A 312 -13.68 -7.62 2.17
N PRO A 313 -12.50 -7.58 1.51
CA PRO A 313 -11.77 -8.80 1.10
C PRO A 313 -10.84 -9.40 2.16
N LYS A 314 -10.39 -8.63 3.18
CA LYS A 314 -9.24 -8.99 4.03
C LYS A 314 -9.36 -10.29 4.82
N GLN A 315 -10.56 -10.67 5.26
CA GLN A 315 -10.75 -11.85 6.11
C GLN A 315 -10.64 -13.16 5.31
N ARG A 316 -11.01 -13.14 4.03
CA ARG A 316 -10.99 -14.33 3.15
C ARG A 316 -9.59 -14.80 2.81
N VAL A 317 -8.65 -13.90 2.48
CA VAL A 317 -7.27 -14.23 2.10
C VAL A 317 -6.56 -14.95 3.26
N ARG A 318 -6.68 -14.42 4.47
CA ARG A 318 -6.08 -15.03 5.67
C ARG A 318 -6.67 -16.40 5.98
N ILE A 319 -7.99 -16.54 5.94
CA ILE A 319 -8.67 -17.81 6.19
C ILE A 319 -8.25 -18.86 5.17
N LEU A 320 -8.20 -18.51 3.87
CA LEU A 320 -7.75 -19.40 2.81
C LEU A 320 -6.29 -19.84 3.01
N PHE A 321 -5.43 -18.93 3.44
CA PHE A 321 -4.04 -19.28 3.74
C PHE A 321 -3.91 -20.22 4.93
N GLU A 322 -4.65 -19.98 6.02
CA GLU A 322 -4.66 -20.85 7.20
C GLU A 322 -5.21 -22.25 6.85
N GLN A 323 -6.26 -22.33 6.02
CA GLN A 323 -6.80 -23.61 5.51
C GLN A 323 -5.78 -24.36 4.66
N ALA A 324 -5.19 -23.69 3.65
CA ALA A 324 -4.18 -24.31 2.79
C ALA A 324 -2.95 -24.79 3.58
N HIS A 325 -2.52 -24.02 4.58
CA HIS A 325 -1.42 -24.41 5.45
C HIS A 325 -1.77 -25.58 6.39
N SER A 326 -3.03 -25.68 6.82
CA SER A 326 -3.53 -26.84 7.58
C SER A 326 -3.51 -28.11 6.74
N LEU A 327 -3.99 -28.05 5.49
CA LEU A 327 -3.95 -29.16 4.52
C LEU A 327 -2.48 -29.60 4.24
N HIS A 328 -1.58 -28.65 4.02
CA HIS A 328 -0.14 -28.93 3.90
C HIS A 328 0.41 -29.73 5.09
N LYS A 329 0.06 -29.34 6.32
CA LYS A 329 0.49 -30.04 7.55
C LYS A 329 -0.16 -31.40 7.73
N ALA A 330 -1.38 -31.59 7.22
CA ALA A 330 -2.10 -32.86 7.26
C ALA A 330 -1.58 -33.88 6.24
N GLY A 331 -0.74 -33.44 5.27
CA GLY A 331 -0.25 -34.31 4.19
C GLY A 331 -1.18 -34.35 2.98
N GLU A 332 -2.20 -33.50 2.93
CA GLU A 332 -3.13 -33.34 1.81
C GLU A 332 -2.54 -32.32 0.81
N TRP A 333 -1.44 -32.72 0.14
CA TRP A 333 -0.59 -31.79 -0.60
C TRP A 333 -1.23 -31.27 -1.90
N GLU A 334 -2.05 -32.09 -2.57
CA GLU A 334 -2.77 -31.72 -3.80
C GLU A 334 -3.83 -30.66 -3.51
N ASP A 335 -4.67 -30.89 -2.49
CA ASP A 335 -5.74 -29.96 -2.10
C ASP A 335 -5.15 -28.64 -1.57
N SER A 336 -4.07 -28.74 -0.78
CA SER A 336 -3.29 -27.56 -0.34
C SER A 336 -2.77 -26.77 -1.54
N THR A 337 -2.24 -27.43 -2.56
CA THR A 337 -1.67 -26.80 -3.75
C THR A 337 -2.74 -26.09 -4.58
N GLU A 338 -3.90 -26.68 -4.75
CA GLU A 338 -5.03 -26.08 -5.48
C GLU A 338 -5.49 -24.79 -4.77
N LEU A 339 -5.68 -24.85 -3.47
CA LEU A 339 -6.09 -23.69 -2.67
C LEU A 339 -5.02 -22.57 -2.66
N LEU A 340 -3.74 -22.93 -2.62
CA LEU A 340 -2.64 -21.98 -2.70
C LEU A 340 -2.54 -21.31 -4.07
N LYS A 341 -2.80 -22.02 -5.17
CA LYS A 341 -2.86 -21.46 -6.52
C LYS A 341 -3.99 -20.45 -6.67
N GLU A 342 -5.14 -20.69 -6.05
CA GLU A 342 -6.23 -19.71 -6.01
C GLU A 342 -5.85 -18.48 -5.15
N LEU A 343 -5.18 -18.72 -4.03
CA LEU A 343 -4.71 -17.65 -3.15
C LEU A 343 -3.65 -16.77 -3.80
N MET A 344 -2.76 -17.35 -4.61
CA MET A 344 -1.70 -16.62 -5.36
C MET A 344 -2.29 -15.54 -6.28
N LYS A 345 -3.51 -15.74 -6.81
CA LYS A 345 -4.21 -14.72 -7.60
C LYS A 345 -4.57 -13.48 -6.77
N LYS A 346 -4.59 -13.58 -5.44
CA LYS A 346 -5.03 -12.53 -4.50
C LYS A 346 -3.92 -12.02 -3.58
N SER A 347 -2.71 -12.58 -3.67
CA SER A 347 -1.59 -12.25 -2.79
C SER A 347 -0.26 -12.19 -3.53
N SER A 348 0.58 -11.23 -3.15
CA SER A 348 1.96 -11.11 -3.64
C SER A 348 2.97 -11.91 -2.81
N ASP A 349 2.55 -12.62 -1.77
CA ASP A 349 3.44 -13.29 -0.82
C ASP A 349 4.17 -14.48 -1.43
N ALA A 350 5.51 -14.43 -1.47
CA ALA A 350 6.38 -15.49 -1.94
C ALA A 350 6.30 -16.77 -1.08
N MET A 351 5.79 -16.71 0.16
CA MET A 351 5.61 -17.89 1.02
C MET A 351 4.65 -18.89 0.40
N ILE A 352 3.64 -18.42 -0.33
CA ILE A 352 2.67 -19.26 -1.05
C ILE A 352 3.40 -20.16 -2.04
N LEU A 353 4.32 -19.61 -2.84
CA LEU A 353 5.11 -20.38 -3.82
C LEU A 353 6.00 -21.40 -3.13
N ASN A 354 6.60 -21.02 -1.99
CA ASN A 354 7.44 -21.95 -1.22
C ASN A 354 6.65 -23.16 -0.68
N ILE A 355 5.40 -22.95 -0.25
CA ILE A 355 4.56 -24.05 0.23
C ILE A 355 4.12 -24.94 -0.94
N ILE A 356 3.77 -24.36 -2.08
CA ILE A 356 3.45 -25.11 -3.31
C ILE A 356 4.67 -25.98 -3.72
N GLY A 357 5.88 -25.41 -3.75
CA GLY A 357 7.09 -26.15 -4.06
C GLY A 357 7.34 -27.32 -3.10
N LYS A 358 7.12 -27.12 -1.79
CA LYS A 358 7.20 -28.19 -0.78
C LYS A 358 6.14 -29.27 -0.99
N ASN A 359 4.93 -28.94 -1.37
CA ASN A 359 3.89 -29.91 -1.69
C ASN A 359 4.32 -30.78 -2.86
N TYR A 360 4.84 -30.18 -3.94
CA TYR A 360 5.37 -30.94 -5.09
C TYR A 360 6.56 -31.80 -4.71
N GLN A 361 7.47 -31.31 -3.87
CA GLN A 361 8.59 -32.11 -3.34
C GLN A 361 8.07 -33.32 -2.55
N ALA A 362 7.07 -33.16 -1.69
CA ALA A 362 6.47 -34.24 -0.91
C ALA A 362 5.73 -35.28 -1.80
N LEU A 363 5.19 -34.86 -2.93
CA LEU A 363 4.61 -35.72 -3.96
C LEU A 363 5.66 -36.44 -4.86
N GLY A 364 6.95 -36.20 -4.64
CA GLY A 364 8.03 -36.74 -5.48
C GLY A 364 8.18 -36.04 -6.85
N ARG A 365 7.50 -34.92 -7.05
CA ARG A 365 7.50 -34.12 -8.29
C ARG A 365 8.59 -33.04 -8.19
N TYR A 366 9.84 -33.46 -8.28
CA TYR A 366 11.00 -32.62 -7.94
C TYR A 366 11.27 -31.50 -8.94
N GLU A 367 10.97 -31.69 -10.22
CA GLU A 367 11.16 -30.68 -11.25
C GLU A 367 10.15 -29.53 -11.09
N GLU A 368 8.89 -29.85 -10.79
CA GLU A 368 7.90 -28.82 -10.48
C GLU A 368 8.22 -28.11 -9.16
N ALA A 369 8.74 -28.84 -8.16
CA ALA A 369 9.19 -28.21 -6.92
C ALA A 369 10.31 -27.18 -7.17
N GLU A 370 11.27 -27.51 -8.05
CA GLU A 370 12.34 -26.61 -8.49
C GLU A 370 11.74 -25.36 -9.14
N GLU A 371 10.82 -25.52 -10.08
CA GLU A 371 10.18 -24.40 -10.78
C GLU A 371 9.53 -23.42 -9.77
N TRP A 372 8.75 -23.92 -8.83
CA TRP A 372 8.08 -23.08 -7.83
C TRP A 372 9.05 -22.39 -6.88
N PHE A 373 10.15 -23.03 -6.48
CA PHE A 373 11.18 -22.38 -5.67
C PHE A 373 11.95 -21.30 -6.46
N ILE A 374 12.25 -21.53 -7.74
CA ILE A 374 12.87 -20.52 -8.63
C ILE A 374 11.91 -19.32 -8.80
N ARG A 375 10.65 -19.56 -9.06
CA ARG A 375 9.63 -18.48 -9.11
C ARG A 375 9.60 -17.67 -7.81
N SER A 376 9.73 -18.35 -6.66
CA SER A 376 9.82 -17.65 -5.37
C SER A 376 11.07 -16.78 -5.23
N THR A 377 12.23 -17.18 -5.82
CA THR A 377 13.43 -16.33 -5.84
C THR A 377 13.23 -15.06 -6.68
N HIS A 378 12.48 -15.14 -7.77
CA HIS A 378 12.14 -13.97 -8.59
C HIS A 378 11.03 -13.13 -7.95
N ARG A 379 10.04 -13.76 -7.30
CA ARG A 379 8.96 -13.03 -6.60
C ARG A 379 9.50 -12.11 -5.50
N LEU A 380 10.50 -12.56 -4.74
CA LEU A 380 11.09 -11.79 -3.65
C LEU A 380 12.60 -12.04 -3.53
N PRO A 381 13.41 -11.42 -4.39
CA PRO A 381 14.81 -11.76 -4.60
C PRO A 381 15.71 -11.55 -3.38
N ASN A 382 15.35 -10.67 -2.46
CA ASN A 382 16.11 -10.41 -1.23
C ASN A 382 15.96 -11.49 -0.13
N ARG A 383 15.13 -12.53 -0.36
CA ARG A 383 14.90 -13.59 0.60
C ARG A 383 15.88 -14.76 0.37
N ILE A 384 16.49 -15.21 1.45
CA ILE A 384 17.43 -16.36 1.46
C ILE A 384 16.67 -17.69 1.45
N TYR A 385 15.48 -17.73 2.02
CA TYR A 385 14.72 -18.96 2.25
C TYR A 385 14.44 -19.80 0.98
N PRO A 386 14.02 -19.24 -0.16
CA PRO A 386 13.83 -20.01 -1.38
C PRO A 386 15.12 -20.68 -1.88
N TYR A 387 16.26 -20.00 -1.79
CA TYR A 387 17.56 -20.58 -2.16
C TYR A 387 17.97 -21.71 -1.22
N TYR A 388 17.65 -21.61 0.07
CA TYR A 388 17.85 -22.69 1.03
C TYR A 388 16.99 -23.92 0.68
N LEU A 389 15.73 -23.73 0.25
CA LEU A 389 14.87 -24.82 -0.21
C LEU A 389 15.42 -25.49 -1.46
N LEU A 390 15.92 -24.71 -2.44
CA LEU A 390 16.59 -25.24 -3.63
C LEU A 390 17.84 -26.04 -3.27
N ALA A 391 18.69 -25.52 -2.38
CA ALA A 391 19.90 -26.25 -1.93
C ALA A 391 19.55 -27.59 -1.28
N LYS A 392 18.49 -27.64 -0.47
CA LYS A 392 17.99 -28.89 0.11
C LYS A 392 17.46 -29.85 -0.95
N LEU A 393 16.62 -29.37 -1.85
CA LEU A 393 16.06 -30.17 -2.95
C LEU A 393 17.18 -30.81 -3.78
N TYR A 394 18.19 -30.05 -4.18
CA TYR A 394 19.31 -30.54 -4.99
C TYR A 394 20.20 -31.51 -4.22
N ALA A 395 20.37 -31.34 -2.91
CA ALA A 395 21.12 -32.26 -2.07
C ALA A 395 20.37 -33.58 -1.80
N GLU A 396 19.05 -33.52 -1.66
CA GLU A 396 18.20 -34.69 -1.38
C GLU A 396 17.98 -35.56 -2.63
N CYS A 397 17.98 -34.96 -3.82
CA CYS A 397 17.69 -35.63 -5.10
C CYS A 397 18.84 -35.48 -6.11
N PRO A 398 20.03 -36.00 -5.82
CA PRO A 398 21.23 -35.81 -6.67
C PRO A 398 21.12 -36.45 -8.06
N ASP A 399 20.24 -37.43 -8.22
CA ASP A 399 20.04 -38.12 -9.51
C ASP A 399 19.20 -37.24 -10.49
N ASN A 400 18.42 -36.31 -9.97
CA ASN A 400 17.57 -35.38 -10.75
C ASN A 400 18.27 -34.05 -11.06
N PHE A 401 19.27 -33.64 -10.26
CA PHE A 401 19.87 -32.32 -10.35
C PHE A 401 21.39 -32.35 -10.40
N SER A 402 21.98 -31.41 -11.13
CA SER A 402 23.42 -31.32 -11.26
C SER A 402 24.08 -30.70 -10.03
N LYS A 403 25.37 -31.05 -9.85
CA LYS A 403 26.20 -30.49 -8.77
C LYS A 403 26.30 -28.95 -8.86
N GLU A 404 26.35 -28.41 -10.06
CA GLU A 404 26.43 -26.98 -10.32
C GLU A 404 25.20 -26.22 -9.78
N LYS A 405 24.01 -26.82 -9.89
CA LYS A 405 22.77 -26.27 -9.33
C LYS A 405 22.83 -26.20 -7.80
N LEU A 406 23.34 -27.27 -7.16
CA LEU A 406 23.53 -27.29 -5.70
C LEU A 406 24.54 -26.23 -5.24
N GLU A 407 25.71 -26.13 -5.93
CA GLU A 407 26.72 -25.13 -5.60
C GLU A 407 26.22 -23.71 -5.81
N TRP A 408 25.46 -23.46 -6.85
CA TRP A 408 24.82 -22.16 -7.10
C TRP A 408 23.83 -21.79 -5.97
N ALA A 409 22.89 -22.67 -5.65
CA ALA A 409 21.91 -22.41 -4.61
C ALA A 409 22.57 -22.21 -3.23
N ALA A 410 23.56 -23.04 -2.92
CA ALA A 410 24.32 -22.93 -1.69
C ALA A 410 25.10 -21.61 -1.59
N ARG A 411 25.73 -21.17 -2.70
CA ARG A 411 26.42 -19.87 -2.77
C ARG A 411 25.44 -18.73 -2.47
N MET A 412 24.25 -18.76 -3.07
CA MET A 412 23.22 -17.75 -2.82
C MET A 412 22.81 -17.69 -1.34
N VAL A 413 22.69 -18.83 -0.65
CA VAL A 413 22.41 -18.86 0.81
C VAL A 413 23.54 -18.27 1.63
N LEU A 414 24.79 -18.54 1.26
CA LEU A 414 25.97 -18.19 2.05
C LEU A 414 26.41 -16.73 1.86
N GLU A 415 26.36 -16.22 0.61
CA GLU A 415 26.92 -14.92 0.20
C GLU A 415 25.88 -13.81 0.15
N LYS A 416 24.59 -14.13 -0.16
CA LYS A 416 23.55 -13.10 -0.29
C LYS A 416 23.35 -12.35 1.01
N GLU A 417 23.41 -11.03 0.95
CA GLU A 417 23.16 -10.15 2.09
C GLU A 417 21.71 -10.27 2.57
N ALA A 418 21.55 -10.48 3.87
CA ALA A 418 20.23 -10.56 4.50
C ALA A 418 19.77 -9.16 4.91
N LYS A 419 18.53 -8.80 4.57
CA LYS A 419 17.94 -7.52 5.01
C LYS A 419 17.93 -7.36 6.53
N VAL A 420 17.74 -8.46 7.26
CA VAL A 420 17.87 -8.55 8.72
C VAL A 420 18.48 -9.91 9.05
N GLU A 421 19.63 -9.91 9.69
CA GLU A 421 20.29 -11.15 10.13
C GLU A 421 19.52 -11.74 11.31
N SER A 422 19.00 -12.96 11.14
CA SER A 422 18.20 -13.66 12.15
C SER A 422 18.85 -15.00 12.54
N THR A 423 18.44 -15.57 13.67
CA THR A 423 18.87 -16.90 14.09
C THR A 423 18.51 -17.97 13.06
N ALA A 424 17.34 -17.83 12.40
CA ALA A 424 16.90 -18.72 11.33
C ALA A 424 17.85 -18.68 10.13
N ILE A 425 18.30 -17.51 9.69
CA ILE A 425 19.25 -17.36 8.58
C ILE A 425 20.60 -17.97 8.94
N ARG A 426 21.08 -17.73 10.15
CA ARG A 426 22.33 -18.36 10.62
C ARG A 426 22.24 -19.89 10.65
N GLN A 427 21.09 -20.43 11.05
CA GLN A 427 20.83 -21.85 11.03
C GLN A 427 20.83 -22.41 9.60
N MET A 428 20.12 -21.77 8.66
CA MET A 428 20.11 -22.16 7.24
C MET A 428 21.51 -22.17 6.63
N ARG A 429 22.33 -21.15 6.90
CA ARG A 429 23.73 -21.08 6.43
C ARG A 429 24.59 -22.23 7.02
N LYS A 430 24.38 -22.56 8.29
CA LYS A 430 25.07 -23.67 8.93
C LYS A 430 24.71 -25.03 8.31
N GLU A 431 23.42 -25.25 8.07
CA GLU A 431 22.92 -26.47 7.44
C GLU A 431 23.42 -26.62 6.00
N VAL A 432 23.40 -25.54 5.20
CA VAL A 432 23.91 -25.58 3.82
C VAL A 432 25.42 -25.87 3.78
N LYS A 433 26.21 -25.30 4.69
CA LYS A 433 27.64 -25.65 4.80
C LYS A 433 27.85 -27.15 5.10
N LYS A 434 27.01 -27.73 5.97
CA LYS A 434 27.06 -29.15 6.28
C LYS A 434 26.72 -30.01 5.06
N LEU A 435 25.62 -29.66 4.33
CA LEU A 435 25.19 -30.33 3.11
C LEU A 435 26.29 -30.32 2.02
N LEU A 436 26.98 -29.20 1.81
CA LEU A 436 28.10 -29.13 0.87
C LEU A 436 29.24 -30.06 1.24
N ASN A 437 29.65 -30.10 2.52
CA ASN A 437 30.73 -30.96 2.98
C ASN A 437 30.40 -32.46 2.82
N GLU A 438 29.17 -32.85 3.12
CA GLU A 438 28.71 -34.25 2.97
C GLU A 438 28.68 -34.68 1.50
N LYS A 439 28.23 -33.78 0.60
CA LYS A 439 28.10 -34.10 -0.82
C LYS A 439 29.41 -33.96 -1.61
N HIS A 440 30.38 -33.18 -1.18
CA HIS A 440 31.73 -33.22 -1.77
C HIS A 440 32.36 -34.62 -1.68
N GLY A 441 32.12 -35.36 -0.61
CA GLY A 441 32.53 -36.77 -0.48
C GLY A 441 31.81 -37.69 -1.50
N TYR A 442 30.52 -37.49 -1.71
CA TYR A 442 29.69 -38.30 -2.63
C TYR A 442 30.11 -38.13 -4.09
N TYR A 443 30.24 -36.89 -4.57
CA TYR A 443 30.65 -36.61 -5.96
C TYR A 443 32.14 -36.91 -6.22
N GLY A 444 33.00 -36.89 -5.21
CA GLY A 444 34.39 -37.32 -5.28
C GLY A 444 34.52 -38.83 -5.47
N GLY A 445 33.62 -39.61 -4.83
CA GLY A 445 33.59 -41.08 -4.96
C GLY A 445 33.15 -41.58 -6.34
N GLN A 446 32.19 -40.89 -7.00
CA GLN A 446 31.77 -41.27 -8.35
C GLN A 446 32.81 -41.01 -9.42
N ARG A 447 33.67 -39.99 -9.30
CA ARG A 447 34.80 -39.77 -10.23
C ARG A 447 35.84 -40.90 -10.16
N ASN A 448 36.10 -41.42 -8.97
CA ASN A 448 37.06 -42.55 -8.82
C ASN A 448 36.51 -43.87 -9.38
N ASN A 449 35.20 -44.10 -9.33
CA ASN A 449 34.59 -45.30 -9.92
C ASN A 449 34.48 -45.25 -11.45
N LYS A 450 34.42 -44.08 -12.08
CA LYS A 450 34.43 -43.94 -13.56
C LYS A 450 35.84 -44.03 -14.17
N CYS A 451 36.88 -43.70 -13.40
CA CYS A 451 38.29 -43.88 -13.86
C CYS A 451 38.81 -45.32 -13.70
N SER A 452 38.17 -46.18 -12.89
CA SER A 452 38.64 -47.56 -12.72
C SER A 452 38.08 -48.57 -13.73
N THR A 453 37.16 -48.13 -14.63
CA THR A 453 36.56 -49.01 -15.66
C THR A 453 37.16 -48.84 -17.08
N TYR A 454 38.20 -48.01 -17.25
CA TYR A 454 39.04 -47.97 -18.46
C TYR A 454 40.49 -48.32 -18.13
N GLY A 455 40.67 -49.53 -17.62
CA GLY A 455 41.95 -50.17 -17.45
C GLY A 455 42.12 -51.28 -18.47
N ILE A 456 42.85 -50.97 -19.56
CA ILE A 456 43.85 -51.80 -20.27
C ILE A 456 43.41 -53.24 -20.56
N THR A 457 43.18 -53.52 -21.83
CA THR A 457 43.74 -54.73 -22.49
C THR A 457 44.24 -54.30 -23.83
N GLU A 458 45.59 -54.45 -23.99
CA GLU A 458 46.43 -54.57 -25.16
C GLU A 458 46.01 -53.98 -26.48
#